data_10c9f9ba5ee5ee0c2eafe639fe992726
#
_entry.id   10c9f9ba5ee5ee0c2eafe639fe992726
#
_cell.length_a   1.000
_cell.length_b   1.000
_cell.length_c   1.000
_cell.angle_alpha   90.00
_cell.angle_beta   90.00
_cell.angle_gamma   90.00
#
_symmetry.space_group_name_H-M   'P 1'
#
loop_
_entity.id
_entity.type
_entity.pdbx_description
1 polymer ?
#
loop_
_entity_poly.entity_id
_entity_poly.type
_entity_poly.pdbx_seq_one_letter_code
_entity_poly.pdbx_strand_id
1 'polypeptide(L)'
;MDGARRMQTEMPLPDLIEIVPLTSAPKVEVTVPGSKSITNRALILAALADGEVTLDGALWSEDTQVMVEALQKLGYRIEVQPDPGESGNRTIRVTGLGQAVPSGGTEGQPLELFVGNAGTAARFLTAFLCLGRGVYRLKGVTRMHERPQAALLQALRELGYRIDSGNDRLPLTIHAGGPINGRCRVSIEESSQFASALLLAAKAGGWQVGIDGEKGAASPYVAMTSSLIEAFPNQGGRFMIEPDASGGSYFWAAGHILSDDGTAPVSVARWPDSGWQIDAEFPGRLPLPESMSRRDDLGDSIMTAIAIAPLAKRQSEFTELGRLRLQECERVEALRTELTKCGASIEESGDTLTVKPSALRGAEVETYEDHRMAMCFATLGLKVPGIRIKNPACVRKTFPTFFQKLATPVPYGLGATLRDGDGNDLKPEQLFDY
;
A
#
# COMPACT_ATOMS: atom_id res chain seq x y z
N MET A 1 23.03 38.16 -1.89
CA MET A 1 22.20 37.93 -3.08
C MET A 1 21.24 36.83 -2.73
N ASP A 2 20.06 37.23 -2.35
CA ASP A 2 18.98 36.36 -1.87
C ASP A 2 18.42 35.53 -3.02
N GLY A 3 18.69 34.23 -3.00
CA GLY A 3 18.04 33.25 -3.83
C GLY A 3 16.70 32.89 -3.21
N ALA A 4 15.63 33.62 -3.55
CA ALA A 4 14.28 33.31 -3.17
C ALA A 4 13.94 31.86 -3.62
N ARG A 5 13.89 30.93 -2.65
CA ARG A 5 13.15 29.66 -2.80
C ARG A 5 11.70 30.07 -3.06
N ARG A 6 11.27 29.97 -4.30
CA ARG A 6 9.84 29.93 -4.63
C ARG A 6 9.28 28.69 -3.91
N MET A 7 8.57 28.93 -2.80
CA MET A 7 7.54 28.02 -2.33
C MET A 7 6.55 27.91 -3.50
N GLN A 8 6.61 26.80 -4.25
CA GLN A 8 5.48 26.39 -5.06
C GLN A 8 4.34 26.17 -4.05
N THR A 9 3.33 27.01 -4.12
CA THR A 9 2.06 26.77 -3.44
C THR A 9 1.51 25.48 -4.05
N GLU A 10 1.61 24.39 -3.30
CA GLU A 10 0.99 23.12 -3.64
C GLU A 10 -0.51 23.38 -3.76
N MET A 11 -1.03 23.35 -4.97
CA MET A 11 -2.49 23.36 -5.17
C MET A 11 -2.96 21.92 -4.97
N PRO A 12 -3.89 21.66 -4.06
CA PRO A 12 -4.44 20.33 -3.88
C PRO A 12 -5.06 19.85 -5.20
N LEU A 13 -5.08 18.53 -5.40
CA LEU A 13 -5.83 17.94 -6.51
C LEU A 13 -7.28 18.40 -6.44
N PRO A 14 -7.94 18.65 -7.59
CA PRO A 14 -9.35 19.02 -7.61
C PRO A 14 -10.21 17.90 -7.01
N ASP A 15 -11.39 18.23 -6.47
CA ASP A 15 -12.30 17.26 -5.87
C ASP A 15 -12.83 16.21 -6.87
N LEU A 16 -12.75 16.51 -8.16
CA LEU A 16 -13.21 15.65 -9.24
C LEU A 16 -12.23 15.71 -10.42
N ILE A 17 -11.83 14.53 -10.92
CA ILE A 17 -11.03 14.39 -12.14
C ILE A 17 -11.77 13.51 -13.14
N GLU A 18 -11.99 14.02 -14.36
CA GLU A 18 -12.44 13.24 -15.51
C GLU A 18 -11.23 12.67 -16.25
N ILE A 19 -11.30 11.39 -16.62
CA ILE A 19 -10.30 10.72 -17.45
C ILE A 19 -10.81 10.73 -18.90
N VAL A 20 -10.07 11.38 -19.78
CA VAL A 20 -10.39 11.35 -21.23
C VAL A 20 -9.75 10.11 -21.85
N PRO A 21 -10.54 9.24 -22.52
CA PRO A 21 -10.01 8.02 -23.12
C PRO A 21 -8.88 8.27 -24.09
N LEU A 22 -7.89 7.39 -24.07
CA LEU A 22 -6.84 7.36 -25.08
C LEU A 22 -7.37 6.70 -26.36
N THR A 23 -7.06 7.28 -27.50
CA THR A 23 -7.47 6.75 -28.82
C THR A 23 -6.67 5.52 -29.24
N SER A 24 -5.49 5.34 -28.68
CA SER A 24 -4.61 4.18 -28.91
C SER A 24 -3.69 3.99 -27.72
N ALA A 25 -3.18 2.77 -27.54
CA ALA A 25 -2.20 2.47 -26.52
C ALA A 25 -0.86 3.13 -26.82
N PRO A 26 -0.30 3.93 -25.91
CA PRO A 26 1.06 4.48 -26.09
C PRO A 26 2.10 3.35 -25.94
N LYS A 27 3.16 3.38 -26.74
CA LYS A 27 4.29 2.49 -26.53
C LYS A 27 5.26 3.13 -25.54
N VAL A 28 5.24 2.65 -24.30
CA VAL A 28 5.99 3.26 -23.19
C VAL A 28 6.35 2.26 -22.10
N GLU A 29 7.52 2.45 -21.51
CA GLU A 29 7.90 1.82 -20.25
C GLU A 29 7.85 2.88 -19.14
N VAL A 30 6.93 2.72 -18.19
CA VAL A 30 6.74 3.69 -17.09
C VAL A 30 7.48 3.25 -15.84
N THR A 31 8.02 4.20 -15.07
CA THR A 31 8.47 3.95 -13.69
C THR A 31 7.29 4.07 -12.74
N VAL A 32 7.30 3.26 -11.68
CA VAL A 32 6.35 3.37 -10.57
C VAL A 32 7.11 3.48 -9.25
N PRO A 33 6.50 4.07 -8.21
CA PRO A 33 7.15 4.17 -6.91
C PRO A 33 7.49 2.81 -6.30
N GLY A 34 8.39 2.82 -5.33
CA GLY A 34 8.78 1.65 -4.56
C GLY A 34 7.62 1.03 -3.80
N SER A 35 7.73 -0.26 -3.52
CA SER A 35 6.71 -1.01 -2.78
C SER A 35 6.49 -0.45 -1.38
N LYS A 36 5.26 -0.02 -1.08
CA LYS A 36 4.84 0.39 0.27
C LYS A 36 5.09 -0.72 1.29
N SER A 37 4.73 -1.94 0.92
CA SER A 37 4.84 -3.10 1.79
C SER A 37 6.28 -3.42 2.15
N ILE A 38 7.21 -3.25 1.21
CA ILE A 38 8.65 -3.45 1.43
C ILE A 38 9.22 -2.25 2.19
N THR A 39 8.89 -1.01 1.79
CA THR A 39 9.40 0.21 2.45
C THR A 39 9.11 0.22 3.95
N ASN A 40 7.87 -0.05 4.36
CA ASN A 40 7.52 -0.05 5.79
C ASN A 40 8.22 -1.16 6.58
N ARG A 41 8.45 -2.34 5.97
CA ARG A 41 9.24 -3.42 6.58
C ARG A 41 10.71 -3.04 6.71
N ALA A 42 11.28 -2.50 5.65
CA ALA A 42 12.66 -2.07 5.59
C ALA A 42 12.97 -0.96 6.61
N LEU A 43 12.04 -0.02 6.85
CA LEU A 43 12.17 1.02 7.87
C LEU A 43 12.28 0.42 9.28
N ILE A 44 11.46 -0.58 9.63
CA ILE A 44 11.55 -1.28 10.93
C ILE A 44 12.86 -2.06 11.04
N LEU A 45 13.25 -2.79 9.98
CA LEU A 45 14.51 -3.53 9.98
C LEU A 45 15.73 -2.61 10.07
N ALA A 46 15.70 -1.45 9.37
CA ALA A 46 16.75 -0.45 9.45
C ALA A 46 16.87 0.18 10.84
N ALA A 47 15.74 0.43 11.51
CA ALA A 47 15.73 0.93 12.89
C ALA A 47 16.37 -0.08 13.88
N LEU A 48 16.22 -1.39 13.63
CA LEU A 48 16.79 -2.48 14.43
C LEU A 48 18.20 -2.91 13.99
N ALA A 49 18.70 -2.42 12.87
CA ALA A 49 20.04 -2.77 12.37
C ALA A 49 21.15 -2.25 13.29
N ASP A 50 22.32 -2.88 13.21
CA ASP A 50 23.55 -2.42 13.88
C ASP A 50 24.37 -1.58 12.90
N GLY A 51 24.05 -0.30 12.82
CA GLY A 51 24.71 0.65 11.91
C GLY A 51 23.74 1.41 11.01
N GLU A 52 24.30 2.11 10.03
CA GLU A 52 23.53 2.93 9.09
C GLU A 52 23.06 2.12 7.89
N VAL A 53 21.77 2.18 7.59
CA VAL A 53 21.16 1.56 6.39
C VAL A 53 20.61 2.66 5.49
N THR A 54 20.96 2.58 4.20
CA THR A 54 20.39 3.42 3.13
C THR A 54 19.37 2.61 2.36
N LEU A 55 18.12 3.07 2.34
CA LEU A 55 17.02 2.52 1.56
C LEU A 55 16.90 3.33 0.28
N ASP A 56 17.20 2.71 -0.86
CA ASP A 56 17.08 3.32 -2.19
C ASP A 56 15.73 2.97 -2.82
N GLY A 57 15.11 3.92 -3.51
CA GLY A 57 13.81 3.72 -4.14
C GLY A 57 12.64 3.56 -3.14
N ALA A 58 12.81 4.02 -1.91
CA ALA A 58 11.77 3.95 -0.89
C ALA A 58 10.57 4.82 -1.26
N LEU A 59 9.36 4.24 -1.20
CA LEU A 59 8.13 4.99 -1.44
C LEU A 59 8.01 6.16 -0.48
N TRP A 60 7.65 7.35 -1.00
CA TRP A 60 7.32 8.52 -0.21
C TRP A 60 5.84 8.86 -0.37
N SER A 61 5.02 8.31 0.49
CA SER A 61 3.57 8.45 0.52
C SER A 61 3.09 8.65 1.95
N GLU A 62 1.83 9.02 2.15
CA GLU A 62 1.26 9.22 3.48
C GLU A 62 1.57 8.05 4.43
N ASP A 63 1.36 6.79 3.98
CA ASP A 63 1.60 5.61 4.81
C ASP A 63 3.07 5.41 5.23
N THR A 64 4.02 5.83 4.41
CA THR A 64 5.45 5.69 4.70
C THR A 64 6.01 6.89 5.45
N GLN A 65 5.50 8.08 5.18
CA GLN A 65 5.81 9.30 5.95
C GLN A 65 5.42 9.12 7.42
N VAL A 66 4.23 8.60 7.69
CA VAL A 66 3.76 8.27 9.05
C VAL A 66 4.73 7.34 9.78
N MET A 67 5.29 6.33 9.10
CA MET A 67 6.29 5.44 9.70
C MET A 67 7.60 6.19 10.00
N VAL A 68 8.09 6.99 9.06
CA VAL A 68 9.31 7.80 9.25
C VAL A 68 9.14 8.78 10.40
N GLU A 69 8.03 9.52 10.44
CA GLU A 69 7.72 10.47 11.52
C GLU A 69 7.62 9.78 12.89
N ALA A 70 7.01 8.60 12.95
CA ALA A 70 6.93 7.82 14.18
C ALA A 70 8.33 7.41 14.68
N LEU A 71 9.19 6.93 13.79
CA LEU A 71 10.56 6.55 14.12
C LEU A 71 11.40 7.77 14.52
N GLN A 72 11.26 8.91 13.82
CA GLN A 72 11.93 10.16 14.19
C GLN A 72 11.47 10.65 15.58
N LYS A 73 10.16 10.59 15.85
CA LYS A 73 9.59 10.97 17.15
C LYS A 73 10.06 10.05 18.28
N LEU A 74 10.35 8.80 17.99
CA LEU A 74 10.99 7.86 18.91
C LEU A 74 12.47 8.21 19.16
N GLY A 75 13.10 9.03 18.32
CA GLY A 75 14.50 9.46 18.48
C GLY A 75 15.47 8.82 17.49
N TYR A 76 15.00 8.10 16.47
CA TYR A 76 15.87 7.61 15.40
C TYR A 76 16.34 8.76 14.51
N ARG A 77 17.62 8.73 14.15
CA ARG A 77 18.16 9.64 13.14
C ARG A 77 17.80 9.11 11.75
N ILE A 78 16.98 9.86 11.03
CA ILE A 78 16.53 9.53 9.67
C ILE A 78 16.74 10.75 8.77
N GLU A 79 17.46 10.54 7.67
CA GLU A 79 17.68 11.54 6.62
C GLU A 79 16.91 11.10 5.38
N VAL A 80 16.15 12.02 4.78
CA VAL A 80 15.31 11.77 3.60
C VAL A 80 15.77 12.67 2.48
N GLN A 81 16.08 12.10 1.32
CA GLN A 81 16.52 12.82 0.13
C GLN A 81 15.66 12.43 -1.08
N PRO A 82 15.38 13.36 -2.01
CA PRO A 82 14.70 13.04 -3.26
C PRO A 82 15.42 11.94 -4.04
N ASP A 83 14.66 11.05 -4.66
CA ASP A 83 15.18 10.07 -5.62
C ASP A 83 15.18 10.72 -7.02
N PRO A 84 16.30 10.71 -7.75
CA PRO A 84 16.37 11.35 -9.06
C PRO A 84 15.66 10.56 -10.17
N GLY A 85 15.38 9.26 -9.97
CA GLY A 85 14.79 8.38 -10.96
C GLY A 85 13.28 8.27 -10.90
N GLU A 86 12.67 8.55 -9.72
CA GLU A 86 11.23 8.47 -9.52
C GLU A 86 10.78 9.48 -8.47
N SER A 87 9.94 10.44 -8.87
CA SER A 87 9.50 11.54 -8.00
C SER A 87 8.70 11.08 -6.77
N GLY A 88 8.00 9.96 -6.89
CA GLY A 88 7.29 9.30 -5.78
C GLY A 88 8.20 8.58 -4.78
N ASN A 89 9.51 8.55 -5.02
CA ASN A 89 10.48 7.87 -4.17
C ASN A 89 11.39 8.82 -3.40
N ARG A 90 12.06 8.23 -2.40
CA ARG A 90 13.16 8.88 -1.66
C ARG A 90 14.29 7.88 -1.44
N THR A 91 15.49 8.41 -1.30
CA THR A 91 16.59 7.72 -0.62
C THR A 91 16.48 8.04 0.86
N ILE A 92 16.26 7.03 1.70
CA ILE A 92 16.08 7.18 3.14
C ILE A 92 17.25 6.54 3.86
N ARG A 93 17.96 7.32 4.67
CA ARG A 93 19.08 6.84 5.48
C ARG A 93 18.65 6.76 6.93
N VAL A 94 18.75 5.59 7.53
CA VAL A 94 18.36 5.32 8.92
C VAL A 94 19.59 4.89 9.71
N THR A 95 19.88 5.55 10.82
CA THR A 95 20.88 5.08 11.78
C THR A 95 20.19 4.13 12.75
N GLY A 96 20.43 2.84 12.58
CA GLY A 96 19.90 1.79 13.46
C GLY A 96 20.59 1.78 14.84
N LEU A 97 19.92 1.19 15.82
CA LEU A 97 20.37 1.19 17.23
C LEU A 97 20.70 -0.21 17.76
N GLY A 98 21.02 -1.20 16.88
CA GLY A 98 21.47 -2.53 17.29
C GLY A 98 20.42 -3.28 18.12
N GLN A 99 19.19 -3.35 17.64
CA GLN A 99 18.02 -3.98 18.27
C GLN A 99 17.45 -3.21 19.48
N ALA A 100 18.04 -2.06 19.86
CA ALA A 100 17.48 -1.21 20.90
C ALA A 100 16.35 -0.32 20.35
N VAL A 101 15.32 -0.10 21.16
CA VAL A 101 14.25 0.85 20.88
C VAL A 101 14.31 1.97 21.92
N PRO A 102 14.32 3.24 21.49
CA PRO A 102 14.37 4.37 22.41
C PRO A 102 13.22 4.36 23.43
N SER A 103 13.46 4.93 24.61
CA SER A 103 12.49 4.94 25.69
C SER A 103 11.25 5.78 25.34
N GLY A 104 10.10 5.30 25.77
CA GLY A 104 8.82 6.01 25.71
C GLY A 104 8.65 7.03 26.84
N GLY A 105 7.41 7.46 27.01
CA GLY A 105 7.01 8.34 28.11
C GLY A 105 6.80 7.60 29.43
N THR A 106 6.03 8.23 30.33
CA THR A 106 5.62 7.69 31.65
C THR A 106 4.12 7.39 31.66
N GLU A 107 3.63 6.76 32.71
CA GLU A 107 2.17 6.52 32.91
C GLU A 107 1.35 7.81 32.82
N GLY A 108 1.83 8.91 33.40
CA GLY A 108 1.14 10.21 33.36
C GLY A 108 1.33 10.99 32.07
N GLN A 109 2.35 10.64 31.25
CA GLN A 109 2.69 11.32 30.01
C GLN A 109 3.26 10.31 28.98
N PRO A 110 2.41 9.47 28.38
CA PRO A 110 2.84 8.52 27.36
C PRO A 110 3.44 9.22 26.15
N LEU A 111 4.40 8.58 25.48
CA LEU A 111 4.85 9.02 24.16
C LEU A 111 3.77 8.67 23.12
N GLU A 112 3.06 9.68 22.65
CA GLU A 112 1.99 9.49 21.67
C GLU A 112 2.55 9.40 20.25
N LEU A 113 2.11 8.39 19.48
CA LEU A 113 2.40 8.20 18.07
C LEU A 113 1.08 8.17 17.29
N PHE A 114 0.99 8.97 16.23
CA PHE A 114 -0.16 9.00 15.35
C PHE A 114 0.14 8.22 14.07
N VAL A 115 -0.72 7.29 13.71
CA VAL A 115 -0.51 6.38 12.58
C VAL A 115 -1.50 6.59 11.43
N GLY A 116 -2.27 7.67 11.44
CA GLY A 116 -3.25 7.98 10.40
C GLY A 116 -4.18 6.80 10.12
N ASN A 117 -4.34 6.43 8.84
CA ASN A 117 -5.00 5.18 8.40
C ASN A 117 -3.98 4.15 7.90
N ALA A 118 -2.69 4.27 8.28
CA ALA A 118 -1.60 3.41 7.84
C ALA A 118 -1.60 2.07 8.61
N GLY A 119 -2.24 1.04 8.03
CA GLY A 119 -2.38 -0.26 8.67
C GLY A 119 -1.05 -0.95 8.97
N THR A 120 -0.06 -0.86 8.08
CA THR A 120 1.29 -1.40 8.30
C THR A 120 1.99 -0.69 9.46
N ALA A 121 1.96 0.64 9.49
CA ALA A 121 2.56 1.41 10.58
C ALA A 121 1.92 1.05 11.93
N ALA A 122 0.58 0.99 11.99
CA ALA A 122 -0.13 0.63 13.21
C ALA A 122 0.31 -0.73 13.77
N ARG A 123 0.36 -1.77 12.93
CA ARG A 123 0.69 -3.14 13.37
C ARG A 123 2.17 -3.29 13.68
N PHE A 124 3.04 -2.78 12.79
CA PHE A 124 4.48 -2.94 12.96
C PHE A 124 4.98 -2.18 14.18
N LEU A 125 4.53 -0.95 14.38
CA LEU A 125 4.87 -0.18 15.58
C LEU A 125 4.32 -0.83 16.85
N THR A 126 3.14 -1.45 16.84
CA THR A 126 2.59 -2.13 18.03
C THR A 126 3.56 -3.21 18.53
N ALA A 127 4.09 -4.07 17.66
CA ALA A 127 5.08 -5.08 18.06
C ALA A 127 6.45 -4.47 18.39
N PHE A 128 6.90 -3.53 17.57
CA PHE A 128 8.20 -2.86 17.72
C PHE A 128 8.35 -2.12 19.05
N LEU A 129 7.32 -1.40 19.50
CA LEU A 129 7.33 -0.63 20.74
C LEU A 129 7.38 -1.51 21.99
N CYS A 130 6.95 -2.77 21.91
CA CYS A 130 7.10 -3.74 23.00
C CYS A 130 8.58 -4.00 23.36
N LEU A 131 9.51 -3.78 22.42
CA LEU A 131 10.95 -3.91 22.65
C LEU A 131 11.56 -2.74 23.44
N GLY A 132 10.83 -1.62 23.54
CA GLY A 132 11.28 -0.41 24.22
C GLY A 132 11.12 -0.47 25.74
N ARG A 133 11.28 0.69 26.38
CA ARG A 133 11.03 0.88 27.82
C ARG A 133 10.18 2.12 28.03
N GLY A 134 9.19 2.05 28.93
CA GLY A 134 8.27 3.16 29.22
C GLY A 134 6.90 2.99 28.59
N VAL A 135 6.17 4.07 28.44
CA VAL A 135 4.77 4.04 28.02
C VAL A 135 4.61 4.72 26.66
N TYR A 136 3.99 3.99 25.72
CA TYR A 136 3.70 4.47 24.37
C TYR A 136 2.21 4.41 24.10
N ARG A 137 1.67 5.41 23.43
CA ARG A 137 0.27 5.44 23.02
C ARG A 137 0.15 5.56 21.52
N LEU A 138 -0.49 4.59 20.87
CA LEU A 138 -0.81 4.62 19.44
C LEU A 138 -2.25 5.04 19.23
N LYS A 139 -2.44 5.98 18.28
CA LYS A 139 -3.75 6.42 17.83
C LYS A 139 -3.73 6.70 16.32
N GLY A 140 -4.87 6.58 15.68
CA GLY A 140 -5.06 6.87 14.25
C GLY A 140 -6.33 7.67 14.01
N VAL A 141 -6.77 7.74 12.75
CA VAL A 141 -8.09 8.27 12.39
C VAL A 141 -9.20 7.28 12.77
N THR A 142 -10.45 7.73 12.75
CA THR A 142 -11.62 6.93 13.13
C THR A 142 -11.64 5.57 12.43
N ARG A 143 -11.42 5.53 11.13
CA ARG A 143 -11.38 4.27 10.36
C ARG A 143 -10.29 3.32 10.85
N MET A 144 -9.11 3.81 11.24
CA MET A 144 -8.05 2.96 11.79
C MET A 144 -8.45 2.35 13.15
N HIS A 145 -9.27 3.04 13.93
CA HIS A 145 -9.82 2.53 15.20
C HIS A 145 -10.85 1.40 15.00
N GLU A 146 -11.42 1.27 13.81
CA GLU A 146 -12.35 0.18 13.46
C GLU A 146 -11.63 -1.07 12.95
N ARG A 147 -10.41 -0.92 12.42
CA ARG A 147 -9.66 -2.02 11.80
C ARG A 147 -9.14 -3.01 12.84
N PRO A 148 -9.12 -4.33 12.54
CA PRO A 148 -8.77 -5.37 13.49
C PRO A 148 -7.32 -5.27 13.99
N GLN A 149 -7.13 -5.57 15.30
CA GLN A 149 -5.85 -5.65 15.98
C GLN A 149 -5.81 -6.80 17.00
N ALA A 150 -6.95 -7.41 17.34
CA ALA A 150 -7.11 -8.31 18.47
C ALA A 150 -6.10 -9.45 18.49
N ALA A 151 -5.91 -10.15 17.36
CA ALA A 151 -4.99 -11.29 17.29
C ALA A 151 -3.52 -10.88 17.56
N LEU A 152 -3.10 -9.69 17.11
CA LEU A 152 -1.76 -9.18 17.41
C LEU A 152 -1.61 -8.83 18.89
N LEU A 153 -2.60 -8.15 19.47
CA LEU A 153 -2.57 -7.77 20.90
C LEU A 153 -2.56 -8.99 21.79
N GLN A 154 -3.35 -10.01 21.46
CA GLN A 154 -3.37 -11.27 22.19
C GLN A 154 -2.00 -11.95 22.15
N ALA A 155 -1.37 -12.10 20.98
CA ALA A 155 -0.06 -12.70 20.85
C ALA A 155 1.02 -11.96 21.66
N LEU A 156 0.97 -10.63 21.70
CA LEU A 156 1.90 -9.82 22.50
C LEU A 156 1.63 -9.96 24.00
N ARG A 157 0.38 -10.08 24.42
CA ARG A 157 0.01 -10.36 25.83
C ARG A 157 0.44 -11.76 26.25
N GLU A 158 0.37 -12.76 25.37
CA GLU A 158 0.93 -14.11 25.59
C GLU A 158 2.43 -14.09 25.87
N LEU A 159 3.16 -13.16 25.23
CA LEU A 159 4.59 -12.90 25.51
C LEU A 159 4.82 -12.18 26.85
N GLY A 160 3.78 -11.73 27.54
CA GLY A 160 3.86 -11.04 28.82
C GLY A 160 3.82 -9.51 28.75
N TYR A 161 3.58 -8.91 27.59
CA TYR A 161 3.46 -7.45 27.47
C TYR A 161 2.11 -6.94 27.98
N ARG A 162 2.14 -5.86 28.77
CA ARG A 162 0.92 -5.16 29.18
C ARG A 162 0.53 -4.17 28.07
N ILE A 163 -0.66 -4.40 27.48
CA ILE A 163 -1.25 -3.54 26.46
C ILE A 163 -2.69 -3.25 26.83
N ASP A 164 -2.97 -1.97 27.08
CA ASP A 164 -4.30 -1.48 27.42
C ASP A 164 -5.02 -1.00 26.15
N SER A 165 -6.19 -1.55 25.88
CA SER A 165 -7.10 -1.17 24.80
C SER A 165 -8.53 -1.47 25.22
N GLY A 166 -9.46 -0.56 24.93
CA GLY A 166 -10.86 -0.71 25.36
C GLY A 166 -11.64 -1.78 24.58
N ASN A 167 -11.18 -2.15 23.39
CA ASN A 167 -11.89 -3.05 22.47
C ASN A 167 -10.94 -3.89 21.58
N ASP A 168 -9.70 -4.07 22.02
CA ASP A 168 -8.62 -4.73 21.27
C ASP A 168 -8.32 -4.12 19.88
N ARG A 169 -8.51 -2.81 19.78
CA ARG A 169 -8.20 -1.98 18.59
C ARG A 169 -7.44 -0.73 19.03
N LEU A 170 -7.17 0.19 18.09
CA LEU A 170 -6.70 1.52 18.43
C LEU A 170 -7.87 2.37 19.03
N PRO A 171 -7.60 3.36 19.90
CA PRO A 171 -6.27 3.66 20.45
C PRO A 171 -5.83 2.62 21.47
N LEU A 172 -4.53 2.41 21.59
CA LEU A 172 -3.97 1.49 22.58
C LEU A 172 -2.76 2.08 23.28
N THR A 173 -2.47 1.59 24.49
CA THR A 173 -1.31 2.00 25.30
C THR A 173 -0.47 0.77 25.60
N ILE A 174 0.83 0.85 25.31
CA ILE A 174 1.83 -0.20 25.51
C ILE A 174 2.70 0.20 26.71
N HIS A 175 2.77 -0.67 27.72
CA HIS A 175 3.65 -0.53 28.88
C HIS A 175 4.83 -1.47 28.70
N ALA A 176 5.90 -0.95 28.11
CA ALA A 176 7.06 -1.74 27.73
C ALA A 176 8.14 -1.74 28.81
N GLY A 177 8.64 -2.93 29.13
CA GLY A 177 9.75 -3.16 30.06
C GLY A 177 11.04 -3.61 29.38
N GLY A 178 11.10 -3.59 28.06
CA GLY A 178 12.14 -4.16 27.26
C GLY A 178 11.78 -5.53 26.67
N PRO A 179 12.68 -6.18 25.91
CA PRO A 179 12.45 -7.49 25.32
C PRO A 179 12.12 -8.57 26.36
N ILE A 180 11.14 -9.41 26.06
CA ILE A 180 10.73 -10.57 26.88
C ILE A 180 10.79 -11.80 25.99
N ASN A 181 11.76 -12.69 26.24
CA ASN A 181 11.88 -13.94 25.50
C ASN A 181 10.63 -14.81 25.71
N GLY A 182 10.10 -15.39 24.66
CA GLY A 182 8.90 -16.21 24.80
C GLY A 182 8.41 -16.83 23.49
N ARG A 183 7.26 -17.47 23.61
CA ARG A 183 6.53 -18.05 22.46
C ARG A 183 5.15 -17.45 22.41
N CYS A 184 4.66 -17.20 21.21
CA CYS A 184 3.28 -16.78 20.99
C CYS A 184 2.73 -17.43 19.71
N ARG A 185 1.41 -17.37 19.56
CA ARG A 185 0.72 -17.76 18.31
C ARG A 185 -0.14 -16.61 17.83
N VAL A 186 -0.25 -16.48 16.52
CA VAL A 186 -1.04 -15.41 15.89
C VAL A 186 -1.84 -15.93 14.72
N SER A 187 -3.13 -15.64 14.70
CA SER A 187 -3.98 -15.90 13.54
C SER A 187 -3.79 -14.81 12.47
N ILE A 188 -3.70 -15.24 11.21
CA ILE A 188 -3.64 -14.35 10.05
C ILE A 188 -4.96 -14.26 9.27
N GLU A 189 -6.06 -14.77 9.80
CA GLU A 189 -7.37 -14.79 9.12
C GLU A 189 -7.83 -13.37 8.73
N GLU A 190 -7.78 -12.42 9.66
CA GLU A 190 -8.16 -11.04 9.41
C GLU A 190 -7.04 -10.24 8.71
N SER A 191 -5.76 -10.52 9.04
CA SER A 191 -4.62 -9.79 8.48
C SER A 191 -3.29 -10.52 8.65
N SER A 192 -2.59 -10.73 7.54
CA SER A 192 -1.20 -11.21 7.56
C SER A 192 -0.20 -10.21 8.16
N GLN A 193 -0.59 -8.95 8.32
CA GLN A 193 0.25 -7.92 8.94
C GLN A 193 0.53 -8.22 10.42
N PHE A 194 -0.33 -9.00 11.10
CA PHE A 194 -0.12 -9.39 12.49
C PHE A 194 1.12 -10.29 12.63
N ALA A 195 1.21 -11.32 11.80
CA ALA A 195 2.40 -12.18 11.76
C ALA A 195 3.64 -11.39 11.30
N SER A 196 3.52 -10.54 10.27
CA SER A 196 4.61 -9.70 9.81
C SER A 196 5.16 -8.79 10.91
N ALA A 197 4.29 -8.17 11.71
CA ALA A 197 4.68 -7.32 12.84
C ALA A 197 5.53 -8.07 13.88
N LEU A 198 5.08 -9.26 14.26
CA LEU A 198 5.80 -10.11 15.21
C LEU A 198 7.13 -10.59 14.63
N LEU A 199 7.18 -11.05 13.38
CA LEU A 199 8.39 -11.55 12.74
C LEU A 199 9.48 -10.47 12.62
N LEU A 200 9.11 -9.23 12.24
CA LEU A 200 10.05 -8.11 12.14
C LEU A 200 10.74 -7.80 13.47
N ALA A 201 10.03 -7.97 14.58
CA ALA A 201 10.53 -7.71 15.93
C ALA A 201 11.10 -8.97 16.62
N ALA A 202 10.83 -10.17 16.09
CA ALA A 202 11.08 -11.45 16.76
C ALA A 202 12.52 -11.66 17.19
N LYS A 203 13.50 -11.32 16.33
CA LYS A 203 14.93 -11.48 16.65
C LYS A 203 15.32 -10.61 17.85
N ALA A 204 14.92 -9.33 17.86
CA ALA A 204 15.21 -8.39 18.95
C ALA A 204 14.44 -8.74 20.22
N GLY A 205 13.25 -9.29 20.11
CA GLY A 205 12.41 -9.70 21.23
C GLY A 205 12.75 -11.08 21.80
N GLY A 206 13.51 -11.91 21.06
CA GLY A 206 13.72 -13.32 21.42
C GLY A 206 12.44 -14.14 21.29
N TRP A 207 11.57 -13.82 20.32
CA TRP A 207 10.27 -14.45 20.16
C TRP A 207 10.28 -15.62 19.20
N GLN A 208 9.56 -16.69 19.57
CA GLN A 208 9.20 -17.79 18.67
C GLN A 208 7.75 -17.63 18.29
N VAL A 209 7.49 -17.30 17.03
CA VAL A 209 6.15 -16.97 16.52
C VAL A 209 5.56 -18.16 15.77
N GLY A 210 4.48 -18.73 16.32
CA GLY A 210 3.62 -19.67 15.61
C GLY A 210 2.55 -18.92 14.82
N ILE A 211 2.31 -19.33 13.56
CA ILE A 211 1.36 -18.65 12.67
C ILE A 211 0.23 -19.59 12.34
N ASP A 212 -0.97 -19.22 12.72
CA ASP A 212 -2.21 -19.95 12.48
C ASP A 212 -2.99 -19.33 11.32
N GLY A 213 -3.66 -20.17 10.56
CA GLY A 213 -4.43 -19.79 9.38
C GLY A 213 -3.96 -20.50 8.14
N GLU A 214 -4.71 -20.36 7.07
CA GLU A 214 -4.43 -21.06 5.82
C GLU A 214 -3.10 -20.64 5.22
N LYS A 215 -2.30 -21.62 4.78
CA LYS A 215 -0.90 -21.46 4.37
C LYS A 215 0.05 -20.97 5.47
N GLY A 216 -0.42 -20.47 6.61
CA GLY A 216 0.42 -20.04 7.71
C GLY A 216 1.63 -19.20 7.26
N ALA A 217 2.84 -19.68 7.52
CA ALA A 217 4.09 -19.02 7.12
C ALA A 217 4.27 -18.86 5.60
N ALA A 218 3.62 -19.68 4.77
CA ALA A 218 3.66 -19.58 3.31
C ALA A 218 2.64 -18.60 2.73
N SER A 219 1.86 -17.91 3.57
CA SER A 219 1.00 -16.81 3.10
C SER A 219 1.87 -15.70 2.48
N PRO A 220 1.52 -15.15 1.29
CA PRO A 220 2.44 -14.31 0.50
C PRO A 220 3.12 -13.17 1.26
N TYR A 221 2.36 -12.39 2.03
CA TYR A 221 2.95 -11.27 2.79
C TYR A 221 3.74 -11.70 4.03
N VAL A 222 3.50 -12.91 4.55
CA VAL A 222 4.32 -13.50 5.62
C VAL A 222 5.64 -13.99 5.03
N ALA A 223 5.58 -14.71 3.92
CA ALA A 223 6.76 -15.17 3.16
C ALA A 223 7.62 -13.97 2.73
N MET A 224 7.02 -12.92 2.16
CA MET A 224 7.71 -11.65 1.87
C MET A 224 8.47 -11.13 3.09
N THR A 225 7.85 -11.13 4.26
CA THR A 225 8.48 -10.61 5.49
C THR A 225 9.69 -11.46 5.88
N SER A 226 9.57 -12.79 5.84
CA SER A 226 10.67 -13.71 6.15
C SER A 226 11.84 -13.54 5.19
N SER A 227 11.56 -13.49 3.89
CA SER A 227 12.61 -13.30 2.87
C SER A 227 13.30 -11.93 3.00
N LEU A 228 12.55 -10.87 3.34
CA LEU A 228 13.15 -9.55 3.59
C LEU A 228 14.06 -9.57 4.83
N ILE A 229 13.67 -10.22 5.93
CA ILE A 229 14.49 -10.35 7.14
C ILE A 229 15.82 -11.05 6.83
N GLU A 230 15.78 -12.10 5.99
CA GLU A 230 16.97 -12.85 5.58
C GLU A 230 17.89 -12.04 4.67
N ALA A 231 17.32 -11.26 3.73
CA ALA A 231 18.08 -10.47 2.75
C ALA A 231 18.57 -9.12 3.29
N PHE A 232 18.06 -8.67 4.44
CA PHE A 232 18.29 -7.30 4.92
C PHE A 232 19.71 -7.10 5.47
N PRO A 233 20.39 -5.96 5.18
CA PRO A 233 21.75 -5.67 5.66
C PRO A 233 21.77 -5.25 7.15
N ASN A 234 21.61 -6.20 8.04
CA ASN A 234 21.46 -5.97 9.48
C ASN A 234 22.70 -5.34 10.17
N GLN A 235 23.86 -5.29 9.50
CA GLN A 235 25.11 -4.67 9.98
C GLN A 235 25.37 -3.29 9.34
N GLY A 236 24.35 -2.71 8.71
CA GLY A 236 24.46 -1.52 7.89
C GLY A 236 24.74 -1.82 6.42
N GLY A 237 24.53 -0.82 5.56
CA GLY A 237 24.70 -0.95 4.11
C GLY A 237 23.56 -0.35 3.29
N ARG A 238 23.36 -0.87 2.09
CA ARG A 238 22.31 -0.39 1.17
C ARG A 238 21.30 -1.49 0.89
N PHE A 239 20.05 -1.10 0.81
CA PHE A 239 18.94 -1.98 0.45
C PHE A 239 18.07 -1.30 -0.60
N MET A 240 17.88 -1.97 -1.75
CA MET A 240 17.05 -1.48 -2.84
C MET A 240 15.60 -1.92 -2.64
N ILE A 241 14.68 -0.97 -2.63
CA ILE A 241 13.24 -1.22 -2.63
C ILE A 241 12.79 -1.47 -4.07
N GLU A 242 12.15 -2.60 -4.30
CA GLU A 242 11.56 -2.89 -5.61
C GLU A 242 10.38 -1.98 -5.92
N PRO A 243 10.08 -1.74 -7.21
CA PRO A 243 8.84 -1.09 -7.64
C PRO A 243 7.60 -1.78 -7.04
N ASP A 244 6.56 -1.02 -6.75
CA ASP A 244 5.32 -1.57 -6.20
C ASP A 244 4.53 -2.32 -7.29
N ALA A 245 4.45 -3.65 -7.18
CA ALA A 245 3.74 -4.48 -8.14
C ALA A 245 2.23 -4.20 -8.15
N SER A 246 1.64 -3.91 -7.00
CA SER A 246 0.23 -3.50 -6.94
C SER A 246 0.02 -2.16 -7.66
N GLY A 247 0.91 -1.18 -7.44
CA GLY A 247 0.89 0.12 -8.13
C GLY A 247 1.17 0.01 -9.63
N GLY A 248 2.04 -0.90 -10.04
CA GLY A 248 2.34 -1.16 -11.45
C GLY A 248 1.23 -1.87 -12.20
N SER A 249 0.35 -2.61 -11.50
CA SER A 249 -0.76 -3.35 -12.12
C SER A 249 -1.69 -2.46 -12.95
N TYR A 250 -1.87 -1.20 -12.55
CA TYR A 250 -2.71 -0.24 -13.28
C TYR A 250 -2.16 0.06 -14.68
N PHE A 251 -0.84 0.13 -14.84
CA PHE A 251 -0.20 0.39 -16.13
C PHE A 251 -0.19 -0.85 -17.02
N TRP A 252 0.02 -2.04 -16.46
CA TRP A 252 -0.15 -3.30 -17.18
C TRP A 252 -1.59 -3.47 -17.66
N ALA A 253 -2.57 -3.16 -16.81
CA ALA A 253 -3.98 -3.18 -17.16
C ALA A 253 -4.30 -2.16 -18.26
N ALA A 254 -3.78 -0.92 -18.17
CA ALA A 254 -3.95 0.10 -19.19
C ALA A 254 -3.41 -0.38 -20.55
N GLY A 255 -2.22 -0.96 -20.59
CA GLY A 255 -1.65 -1.54 -21.82
C GLY A 255 -2.55 -2.63 -22.40
N HIS A 256 -3.11 -3.49 -21.55
CA HIS A 256 -3.98 -4.58 -21.99
C HIS A 256 -5.32 -4.09 -22.57
N ILE A 257 -6.03 -3.19 -21.86
CA ILE A 257 -7.35 -2.71 -22.31
C ILE A 257 -7.32 -1.76 -23.50
N LEU A 258 -6.17 -1.11 -23.71
CA LEU A 258 -5.96 -0.19 -24.85
C LEU A 258 -5.44 -0.89 -26.10
N SER A 259 -4.95 -2.13 -25.98
CA SER A 259 -4.40 -2.90 -27.10
C SER A 259 -5.48 -3.74 -27.76
N ASP A 260 -5.66 -3.60 -29.06
CA ASP A 260 -6.63 -4.38 -29.84
C ASP A 260 -6.05 -5.73 -30.33
N ASP A 261 -4.70 -5.87 -30.36
CA ASP A 261 -3.99 -7.02 -30.90
C ASP A 261 -3.38 -7.94 -29.80
N GLY A 262 -3.62 -7.64 -28.53
CA GLY A 262 -3.07 -8.39 -27.39
C GLY A 262 -1.59 -8.13 -27.11
N THR A 263 -0.95 -7.18 -27.78
CA THR A 263 0.37 -6.69 -27.39
C THR A 263 0.26 -5.93 -26.08
N ALA A 264 1.35 -5.84 -25.31
CA ALA A 264 1.41 -5.03 -24.09
C ALA A 264 2.30 -3.79 -24.37
N PRO A 265 1.73 -2.73 -24.99
CA PRO A 265 2.51 -1.58 -25.38
C PRO A 265 2.95 -0.73 -24.18
N VAL A 266 2.30 -0.89 -23.06
CA VAL A 266 2.68 -0.27 -21.77
C VAL A 266 3.30 -1.33 -20.88
N SER A 267 4.51 -1.07 -20.42
CA SER A 267 5.21 -1.91 -19.44
C SER A 267 5.68 -1.09 -18.24
N VAL A 268 6.11 -1.75 -17.19
CA VAL A 268 6.65 -1.12 -15.98
C VAL A 268 8.13 -1.45 -15.86
N ALA A 269 8.94 -0.40 -15.73
CA ALA A 269 10.39 -0.50 -15.61
C ALA A 269 10.81 -1.24 -14.34
N ARG A 270 11.85 -2.07 -14.45
CA ARG A 270 12.39 -2.84 -13.33
C ARG A 270 11.31 -3.65 -12.60
N TRP A 271 10.39 -4.26 -13.35
CA TRP A 271 9.33 -5.08 -12.77
C TRP A 271 9.90 -6.09 -11.77
N PRO A 272 9.29 -6.26 -10.57
CA PRO A 272 9.83 -7.13 -9.54
C PRO A 272 9.97 -8.58 -9.98
N ASP A 273 11.14 -9.19 -9.71
CA ASP A 273 11.48 -10.58 -10.03
C ASP A 273 11.99 -11.37 -8.83
N SER A 274 12.08 -10.78 -7.64
CA SER A 274 12.52 -11.44 -6.41
C SER A 274 11.57 -12.56 -5.93
N GLY A 275 10.33 -12.58 -6.39
CA GLY A 275 9.26 -13.43 -5.85
C GLY A 275 8.67 -12.93 -4.52
N TRP A 276 9.07 -11.77 -4.02
CA TRP A 276 8.55 -11.24 -2.76
C TRP A 276 7.13 -10.69 -2.87
N GLN A 277 6.79 -10.10 -4.03
CA GLN A 277 5.48 -9.48 -4.25
C GLN A 277 4.59 -10.41 -5.08
N ILE A 278 3.52 -10.97 -4.49
CA ILE A 278 2.55 -11.81 -5.21
C ILE A 278 1.95 -11.06 -6.42
N ASP A 279 1.74 -9.74 -6.30
CA ASP A 279 1.19 -8.91 -7.36
C ASP A 279 2.13 -8.78 -8.58
N ALA A 280 3.39 -9.24 -8.48
CA ALA A 280 4.29 -9.33 -9.63
C ALA A 280 3.81 -10.32 -10.70
N GLU A 281 2.92 -11.24 -10.34
CA GLU A 281 2.27 -12.17 -11.27
C GLU A 281 1.23 -11.50 -12.19
N PHE A 282 0.85 -10.24 -11.93
CA PHE A 282 -0.24 -9.56 -12.64
C PHE A 282 -0.10 -9.57 -14.17
N PRO A 283 1.06 -9.27 -14.78
CA PRO A 283 1.19 -9.34 -16.25
C PRO A 283 0.93 -10.72 -16.81
N GLY A 284 1.34 -11.79 -16.10
CA GLY A 284 1.12 -13.18 -16.47
C GLY A 284 -0.35 -13.63 -16.38
N ARG A 285 -1.21 -12.82 -15.74
CA ARG A 285 -2.65 -13.06 -15.63
C ARG A 285 -3.46 -12.33 -16.70
N LEU A 286 -2.80 -11.70 -17.67
CA LEU A 286 -3.45 -11.04 -18.80
C LEU A 286 -3.27 -11.86 -20.08
N PRO A 287 -4.32 -12.12 -20.88
CA PRO A 287 -5.74 -11.79 -20.61
C PRO A 287 -6.30 -12.54 -19.40
N LEU A 288 -7.28 -11.93 -18.72
CA LEU A 288 -7.84 -12.45 -17.47
C LEU A 288 -8.34 -13.90 -17.63
N PRO A 289 -8.01 -14.81 -16.68
CA PRO A 289 -8.51 -16.18 -16.67
C PRO A 289 -9.98 -16.22 -16.22
N GLU A 290 -10.61 -17.40 -16.33
CA GLU A 290 -12.00 -17.65 -15.92
C GLU A 290 -12.17 -17.57 -14.40
N SER A 291 -11.15 -17.89 -13.62
CA SER A 291 -11.17 -17.79 -12.15
C SER A 291 -9.83 -17.27 -11.63
N MET A 292 -9.88 -16.48 -10.57
CA MET A 292 -8.71 -15.88 -9.92
C MET A 292 -8.95 -15.73 -8.42
N SER A 293 -7.98 -16.17 -7.62
CA SER A 293 -8.02 -16.09 -6.17
C SER A 293 -7.17 -14.93 -5.65
N ARG A 294 -7.75 -14.14 -4.73
CA ARG A 294 -6.99 -13.09 -4.02
C ARG A 294 -5.87 -13.66 -3.16
N ARG A 295 -6.02 -14.86 -2.68
CA ARG A 295 -5.02 -15.49 -1.80
C ARG A 295 -3.87 -16.10 -2.57
N ASP A 296 -4.17 -16.71 -3.72
CA ASP A 296 -3.25 -17.62 -4.39
C ASP A 296 -2.64 -17.05 -5.67
N ASP A 297 -3.36 -16.15 -6.34
CA ASP A 297 -2.96 -15.62 -7.64
C ASP A 297 -2.48 -14.17 -7.55
N LEU A 298 -3.24 -13.29 -6.90
CA LEU A 298 -2.93 -11.87 -6.77
C LEU A 298 -3.26 -11.39 -5.35
N GLY A 299 -2.52 -10.41 -4.86
CA GLY A 299 -2.84 -9.71 -3.63
C GLY A 299 -3.89 -8.62 -3.86
N ASP A 300 -3.48 -7.38 -3.61
CA ASP A 300 -4.37 -6.23 -3.76
C ASP A 300 -4.59 -5.82 -5.22
N SER A 301 -3.71 -6.21 -6.16
CA SER A 301 -3.89 -5.96 -7.60
C SER A 301 -5.07 -6.74 -8.20
N ILE A 302 -5.67 -7.68 -7.47
CA ILE A 302 -6.93 -8.31 -7.89
C ILE A 302 -8.04 -7.27 -8.11
N MET A 303 -8.02 -6.15 -7.39
CA MET A 303 -8.95 -5.04 -7.61
C MET A 303 -8.81 -4.44 -9.01
N THR A 304 -7.57 -4.32 -9.51
CA THR A 304 -7.29 -3.89 -10.89
C THR A 304 -7.87 -4.89 -11.89
N ALA A 305 -7.69 -6.20 -11.66
CA ALA A 305 -8.26 -7.25 -12.50
C ALA A 305 -9.80 -7.20 -12.51
N ILE A 306 -10.44 -7.05 -11.35
CA ILE A 306 -11.90 -6.90 -11.23
C ILE A 306 -12.40 -5.67 -12.02
N ALA A 307 -11.70 -4.53 -11.90
CA ALA A 307 -12.12 -3.29 -12.55
C ALA A 307 -12.08 -3.37 -14.09
N ILE A 308 -11.12 -4.10 -14.67
CA ILE A 308 -11.03 -4.26 -16.13
C ILE A 308 -11.80 -5.47 -16.68
N ALA A 309 -12.26 -6.37 -15.80
CA ALA A 309 -12.96 -7.59 -16.21
C ALA A 309 -14.21 -7.38 -17.08
N PRO A 310 -15.02 -6.30 -16.91
CA PRO A 310 -16.14 -6.04 -17.82
C PRO A 310 -15.73 -5.84 -19.28
N LEU A 311 -14.47 -5.43 -19.55
CA LEU A 311 -13.93 -5.27 -20.90
C LEU A 311 -13.33 -6.58 -21.47
N ALA A 312 -13.27 -7.64 -20.68
CA ALA A 312 -12.76 -8.93 -21.13
C ALA A 312 -13.73 -9.61 -22.12
N LYS A 313 -13.22 -10.60 -22.86
CA LYS A 313 -14.03 -11.38 -23.81
C LYS A 313 -14.87 -12.47 -23.13
N ARG A 314 -14.54 -12.83 -21.89
CA ARG A 314 -15.17 -13.91 -21.11
C ARG A 314 -15.48 -13.44 -19.71
N GLN A 315 -16.42 -14.12 -19.06
CA GLN A 315 -16.69 -13.97 -17.64
C GLN A 315 -15.46 -14.37 -16.82
N SER A 316 -15.22 -13.65 -15.73
CA SER A 316 -14.21 -14.01 -14.72
C SER A 316 -14.84 -14.05 -13.34
N GLU A 317 -14.41 -15.02 -12.54
CA GLU A 317 -14.79 -15.20 -11.15
C GLU A 317 -13.59 -14.84 -10.26
N PHE A 318 -13.81 -13.97 -9.28
CA PHE A 318 -12.80 -13.52 -8.33
C PHE A 318 -13.18 -14.00 -6.94
N THR A 319 -12.34 -14.87 -6.35
CA THR A 319 -12.64 -15.58 -5.11
C THR A 319 -11.80 -15.10 -3.94
N GLU A 320 -12.23 -15.48 -2.74
CA GLU A 320 -11.51 -15.23 -1.48
C GLU A 320 -11.26 -13.75 -1.17
N LEU A 321 -12.25 -12.93 -1.50
CA LEU A 321 -12.19 -11.48 -1.36
C LEU A 321 -12.46 -10.99 0.08
N GLY A 322 -12.74 -11.87 1.04
CA GLY A 322 -13.17 -11.51 2.39
C GLY A 322 -12.27 -10.51 3.10
N ARG A 323 -10.94 -10.63 2.95
CA ARG A 323 -10.00 -9.66 3.53
C ARG A 323 -10.10 -8.25 2.94
N LEU A 324 -10.57 -8.10 1.69
CA LEU A 324 -10.78 -6.78 1.08
C LEU A 324 -11.85 -5.97 1.82
N ARG A 325 -12.80 -6.64 2.48
CA ARG A 325 -13.89 -6.00 3.23
C ARG A 325 -13.40 -5.27 4.50
N LEU A 326 -12.24 -5.69 5.03
CA LEU A 326 -11.68 -5.23 6.31
C LEU A 326 -10.57 -4.18 6.14
N GLN A 327 -10.33 -3.70 4.92
CA GLN A 327 -9.23 -2.78 4.60
C GLN A 327 -9.68 -1.31 4.67
N GLU A 328 -9.22 -0.46 3.77
CA GLU A 328 -9.48 0.97 3.78
C GLU A 328 -10.98 1.31 3.71
N CYS A 329 -11.71 0.58 2.89
CA CYS A 329 -13.17 0.58 2.85
C CYS A 329 -13.68 -0.86 2.73
N GLU A 330 -14.97 -1.07 2.63
CA GLU A 330 -15.56 -2.35 2.19
C GLU A 330 -15.42 -2.46 0.67
N ARG A 331 -14.24 -2.94 0.23
CA ARG A 331 -13.80 -2.91 -1.17
C ARG A 331 -14.66 -3.75 -2.12
N VAL A 332 -15.21 -4.86 -1.64
CA VAL A 332 -16.04 -5.77 -2.47
C VAL A 332 -17.33 -5.08 -2.86
N GLU A 333 -18.03 -4.51 -1.88
CA GLU A 333 -19.25 -3.73 -2.12
C GLU A 333 -18.97 -2.48 -2.94
N ALA A 334 -17.87 -1.76 -2.65
CA ALA A 334 -17.47 -0.58 -3.39
C ALA A 334 -17.22 -0.90 -4.88
N LEU A 335 -16.44 -1.94 -5.19
CA LEU A 335 -16.19 -2.37 -6.57
C LEU A 335 -17.51 -2.76 -7.28
N ARG A 336 -18.34 -3.57 -6.63
CA ARG A 336 -19.65 -3.97 -7.19
C ARG A 336 -20.53 -2.76 -7.47
N THR A 337 -20.62 -1.84 -6.52
CA THR A 337 -21.46 -0.64 -6.64
C THR A 337 -20.97 0.26 -7.77
N GLU A 338 -19.70 0.60 -7.80
CA GLU A 338 -19.17 1.55 -8.78
C GLU A 338 -19.12 0.94 -10.19
N LEU A 339 -18.77 -0.34 -10.34
CA LEU A 339 -18.83 -1.02 -11.63
C LEU A 339 -20.26 -1.12 -12.14
N THR A 340 -21.25 -1.35 -11.27
CA THR A 340 -22.68 -1.37 -11.65
C THR A 340 -23.15 0.00 -12.16
N LYS A 341 -22.73 1.11 -11.53
CA LYS A 341 -22.97 2.47 -12.04
C LYS A 341 -22.41 2.63 -13.46
N CYS A 342 -21.24 2.08 -13.72
CA CYS A 342 -20.60 2.07 -15.03
C CYS A 342 -21.26 1.11 -16.03
N GLY A 343 -22.31 0.38 -15.65
CA GLY A 343 -23.06 -0.53 -16.54
C GLY A 343 -22.52 -1.96 -16.57
N ALA A 344 -21.59 -2.33 -15.68
CA ALA A 344 -21.10 -3.69 -15.59
C ALA A 344 -22.16 -4.66 -15.04
N SER A 345 -22.18 -5.88 -15.58
CA SER A 345 -22.91 -7.02 -15.03
C SER A 345 -21.99 -7.73 -14.03
N ILE A 346 -22.27 -7.55 -12.76
CA ILE A 346 -21.47 -8.08 -11.66
C ILE A 346 -22.40 -8.69 -10.60
N GLU A 347 -22.07 -9.90 -10.17
CA GLU A 347 -22.82 -10.65 -9.17
C GLU A 347 -21.90 -10.92 -7.95
N GLU A 348 -22.43 -10.75 -6.75
CA GLU A 348 -21.75 -11.04 -5.49
C GLU A 348 -22.38 -12.26 -4.82
N SER A 349 -21.54 -13.21 -4.42
CA SER A 349 -21.95 -14.38 -3.65
C SER A 349 -20.91 -14.68 -2.56
N GLY A 350 -21.22 -14.33 -1.31
CA GLY A 350 -20.26 -14.43 -0.22
C GLY A 350 -18.99 -13.59 -0.51
N ASP A 351 -17.83 -14.22 -0.49
CA ASP A 351 -16.54 -13.57 -0.76
C ASP A 351 -16.09 -13.71 -2.22
N THR A 352 -17.04 -13.86 -3.13
CA THR A 352 -16.80 -14.04 -4.57
C THR A 352 -17.53 -12.96 -5.37
N LEU A 353 -16.85 -12.38 -6.36
CA LEU A 353 -17.42 -11.53 -7.39
C LEU A 353 -17.33 -12.22 -8.74
N THR A 354 -18.43 -12.32 -9.44
CA THR A 354 -18.52 -12.80 -10.83
C THR A 354 -18.79 -11.63 -11.74
N VAL A 355 -17.88 -11.35 -12.68
CA VAL A 355 -17.95 -10.22 -13.60
C VAL A 355 -18.11 -10.72 -15.01
N LYS A 356 -19.17 -10.24 -15.71
CA LYS A 356 -19.46 -10.61 -17.09
C LYS A 356 -19.04 -9.52 -18.07
N PRO A 357 -18.62 -9.84 -19.30
CA PRO A 357 -18.42 -8.87 -20.35
C PRO A 357 -19.61 -7.91 -20.46
N SER A 358 -19.35 -6.61 -20.53
CA SER A 358 -20.39 -5.59 -20.46
C SER A 358 -20.07 -4.37 -21.30
N ALA A 359 -21.11 -3.74 -21.86
CA ALA A 359 -20.99 -2.45 -22.51
C ALA A 359 -20.98 -1.36 -21.43
N LEU A 360 -19.79 -0.81 -21.16
CA LEU A 360 -19.61 0.19 -20.13
C LEU A 360 -19.97 1.60 -20.60
N ARG A 361 -20.30 2.46 -19.64
CA ARG A 361 -20.60 3.88 -19.78
C ARG A 361 -19.92 4.69 -18.69
N GLY A 362 -19.79 5.99 -18.92
CA GLY A 362 -19.28 6.93 -17.93
C GLY A 362 -20.15 7.02 -16.68
N ALA A 363 -19.49 7.26 -15.56
CA ALA A 363 -20.12 7.50 -14.26
C ALA A 363 -19.22 8.34 -13.38
N GLU A 364 -19.81 9.00 -12.39
CA GLU A 364 -19.10 9.62 -11.29
C GLU A 364 -18.85 8.56 -10.22
N VAL A 365 -17.57 8.25 -10.01
CA VAL A 365 -17.10 7.16 -9.17
C VAL A 365 -16.75 7.70 -7.80
N GLU A 366 -17.36 7.14 -6.77
CA GLU A 366 -17.01 7.38 -5.37
C GLU A 366 -15.79 6.53 -5.01
N THR A 367 -14.76 7.16 -4.43
CA THR A 367 -13.52 6.45 -4.05
C THR A 367 -13.53 5.89 -2.63
N TYR A 368 -14.49 6.28 -1.79
CA TYR A 368 -14.56 5.83 -0.39
C TYR A 368 -13.27 6.11 0.38
N GLU A 369 -12.55 7.18 0.03
CA GLU A 369 -11.21 7.50 0.53
C GLU A 369 -10.18 6.38 0.33
N ASP A 370 -10.41 5.52 -0.65
CA ASP A 370 -9.53 4.40 -0.99
C ASP A 370 -8.80 4.66 -2.32
N HIS A 371 -7.48 4.77 -2.21
CA HIS A 371 -6.58 5.00 -3.33
C HIS A 371 -6.72 3.94 -4.45
N ARG A 372 -7.02 2.66 -4.08
CA ARG A 372 -7.17 1.59 -5.09
C ARG A 372 -8.45 1.76 -5.89
N MET A 373 -9.53 2.21 -5.27
CA MET A 373 -10.75 2.57 -6.00
C MET A 373 -10.46 3.68 -7.02
N ALA A 374 -9.80 4.76 -6.59
CA ALA A 374 -9.43 5.85 -7.49
C ALA A 374 -8.61 5.37 -8.70
N MET A 375 -7.55 4.59 -8.44
CA MET A 375 -6.62 4.14 -9.48
C MET A 375 -7.22 3.09 -10.42
N CYS A 376 -8.03 2.15 -9.91
CA CYS A 376 -8.75 1.15 -10.71
C CYS A 376 -9.69 1.81 -11.72
N PHE A 377 -10.52 2.74 -11.25
CA PHE A 377 -11.50 3.39 -12.12
C PHE A 377 -10.86 4.45 -13.03
N ALA A 378 -9.78 5.12 -12.60
CA ALA A 378 -9.00 5.96 -13.51
C ALA A 378 -8.39 5.14 -14.66
N THR A 379 -7.88 3.94 -14.36
CA THR A 379 -7.40 3.00 -15.39
C THR A 379 -8.52 2.61 -16.36
N LEU A 380 -9.72 2.30 -15.84
CA LEU A 380 -10.91 2.01 -16.66
C LEU A 380 -11.28 3.21 -17.54
N GLY A 381 -11.17 4.44 -17.02
CA GLY A 381 -11.44 5.69 -17.72
C GLY A 381 -10.54 5.93 -18.94
N LEU A 382 -9.36 5.33 -19.00
CA LEU A 382 -8.49 5.38 -20.20
C LEU A 382 -9.13 4.70 -21.43
N LYS A 383 -10.14 3.85 -21.25
CA LYS A 383 -10.90 3.18 -22.33
C LYS A 383 -12.36 3.63 -22.39
N VAL A 384 -12.99 3.88 -21.24
CA VAL A 384 -14.42 4.18 -21.13
C VAL A 384 -14.64 5.68 -20.98
N PRO A 385 -15.33 6.37 -21.92
CA PRO A 385 -15.55 7.81 -21.83
C PRO A 385 -16.47 8.20 -20.69
N GLY A 386 -16.20 9.36 -20.07
CA GLY A 386 -17.06 9.95 -19.05
C GLY A 386 -16.88 9.35 -17.64
N ILE A 387 -15.80 8.61 -17.40
CA ILE A 387 -15.43 8.20 -16.03
C ILE A 387 -14.85 9.43 -15.29
N ARG A 388 -15.47 9.77 -14.18
CA ARG A 388 -15.07 10.88 -13.31
C ARG A 388 -14.79 10.37 -11.89
N ILE A 389 -13.62 10.68 -11.37
CA ILE A 389 -13.14 10.21 -10.07
C ILE A 389 -13.34 11.29 -9.01
N LYS A 390 -14.13 11.02 -7.98
CA LYS A 390 -14.30 11.89 -6.82
C LYS A 390 -13.17 11.67 -5.82
N ASN A 391 -12.78 12.73 -5.12
CA ASN A 391 -11.70 12.70 -4.14
C ASN A 391 -10.45 11.97 -4.64
N PRO A 392 -9.86 12.38 -5.78
CA PRO A 392 -8.69 11.74 -6.35
C PRO A 392 -7.46 11.85 -5.45
N ALA A 393 -7.41 12.83 -4.54
CA ALA A 393 -6.31 13.04 -3.59
C ALA A 393 -6.04 11.83 -2.66
N CYS A 394 -6.99 10.91 -2.52
CA CYS A 394 -6.79 9.67 -1.74
C CYS A 394 -5.61 8.81 -2.25
N VAL A 395 -5.15 9.01 -3.51
CA VAL A 395 -3.97 8.30 -4.06
C VAL A 395 -2.66 8.62 -3.34
N ARG A 396 -2.57 9.75 -2.63
CA ARG A 396 -1.40 10.14 -1.83
C ARG A 396 -0.99 9.08 -0.81
N LYS A 397 -1.91 8.22 -0.43
CA LYS A 397 -1.69 7.12 0.50
C LYS A 397 -0.64 6.12 0.02
N THR A 398 -0.55 5.86 -1.29
CA THR A 398 0.37 4.86 -1.86
C THR A 398 1.02 5.24 -3.18
N PHE A 399 0.46 6.18 -3.92
CA PHE A 399 0.98 6.59 -5.22
C PHE A 399 0.67 8.07 -5.50
N PRO A 400 1.33 9.01 -4.80
CA PRO A 400 1.03 10.44 -4.88
C PRO A 400 1.07 11.01 -6.30
N THR A 401 1.91 10.44 -7.17
CA THR A 401 2.13 10.89 -8.55
C THR A 401 1.31 10.12 -9.59
N PHE A 402 0.29 9.34 -9.17
CA PHE A 402 -0.44 8.46 -10.09
C PHE A 402 -1.09 9.23 -11.24
N PHE A 403 -1.90 10.24 -10.96
CA PHE A 403 -2.57 11.04 -12.00
C PHE A 403 -1.56 11.82 -12.86
N GLN A 404 -0.46 12.27 -12.26
CA GLN A 404 0.65 12.86 -13.00
C GLN A 404 1.23 11.89 -14.02
N LYS A 405 1.44 10.61 -13.63
CA LYS A 405 1.93 9.56 -14.54
C LYS A 405 0.95 9.26 -15.69
N LEU A 406 -0.35 9.32 -15.44
CA LEU A 406 -1.33 9.18 -16.52
C LEU A 406 -1.23 10.32 -17.53
N ALA A 407 -1.06 11.57 -17.05
CA ALA A 407 -1.09 12.76 -17.89
C ALA A 407 0.27 13.11 -18.55
N THR A 408 1.39 12.75 -17.92
CA THR A 408 2.71 13.06 -18.43
C THR A 408 2.89 12.43 -19.83
N PRO A 409 3.39 13.20 -20.83
CA PRO A 409 3.62 12.66 -22.17
C PRO A 409 4.64 11.51 -22.21
N VAL A 410 4.53 10.67 -23.24
CA VAL A 410 5.55 9.67 -23.60
C VAL A 410 6.90 10.37 -23.76
N PRO A 411 8.04 9.83 -23.25
CA PRO A 411 8.20 8.48 -22.73
C PRO A 411 8.05 8.34 -21.21
N TYR A 412 7.58 9.34 -20.49
CA TYR A 412 7.58 9.37 -19.01
C TYR A 412 6.21 9.05 -18.37
N GLY A 413 5.16 8.97 -19.17
CA GLY A 413 3.80 8.65 -18.78
C GLY A 413 2.95 8.24 -19.98
N LEU A 414 1.62 8.16 -19.79
CA LEU A 414 0.70 7.68 -20.83
C LEU A 414 0.23 8.77 -21.79
N GLY A 415 0.40 10.05 -21.47
CA GLY A 415 -0.07 11.19 -22.27
C GLY A 415 -1.60 11.36 -22.28
N ALA A 416 -2.29 10.87 -21.26
CA ALA A 416 -3.73 11.03 -21.16
C ALA A 416 -4.12 12.47 -20.82
N THR A 417 -5.24 12.95 -21.36
CA THR A 417 -5.85 14.21 -20.93
C THR A 417 -6.71 13.97 -19.70
N LEU A 418 -6.49 14.76 -18.67
CA LEU A 418 -7.30 14.77 -17.45
C LEU A 418 -7.96 16.13 -17.30
N ARG A 419 -9.22 16.17 -16.83
CA ARG A 419 -9.98 17.41 -16.67
C ARG A 419 -10.49 17.57 -15.25
N ASP A 420 -10.59 18.81 -14.81
CA ASP A 420 -11.27 19.12 -13.54
C ASP A 420 -12.80 19.02 -13.67
N GLY A 421 -13.53 19.29 -12.57
CA GLY A 421 -14.99 19.26 -12.54
C GLY A 421 -15.67 20.30 -13.44
N ASP A 422 -14.96 21.35 -13.85
CA ASP A 422 -15.43 22.40 -14.76
C ASP A 422 -15.10 22.10 -16.23
N GLY A 423 -14.38 21.01 -16.50
CA GLY A 423 -14.00 20.56 -17.83
C GLY A 423 -12.69 21.18 -18.35
N ASN A 424 -11.89 21.84 -17.50
CA ASN A 424 -10.59 22.38 -17.90
C ASN A 424 -9.53 21.30 -17.90
N ASP A 425 -8.67 21.29 -18.91
CA ASP A 425 -7.56 20.35 -18.99
C ASP A 425 -6.52 20.65 -17.89
N LEU A 426 -6.14 19.61 -17.14
CA LEU A 426 -5.16 19.67 -16.06
C LEU A 426 -3.76 19.36 -16.58
N LYS A 427 -2.78 20.16 -16.19
CA LYS A 427 -1.38 19.93 -16.53
C LYS A 427 -0.73 18.91 -15.58
N PRO A 428 0.27 18.12 -16.01
CA PRO A 428 0.96 17.17 -15.13
C PRO A 428 1.47 17.76 -13.81
N GLU A 429 1.91 19.04 -13.83
CA GLU A 429 2.42 19.74 -12.64
C GLU A 429 1.33 20.04 -11.59
N GLN A 430 0.06 19.91 -11.96
CA GLN A 430 -1.10 20.10 -11.07
C GLN A 430 -1.66 18.78 -10.53
N LEU A 431 -1.07 17.63 -10.91
CA LEU A 431 -1.61 16.29 -10.73
C LEU A 431 -0.80 15.43 -9.76
N PHE A 432 -0.16 16.02 -8.78
CA PHE A 432 0.47 15.29 -7.69
C PHE A 432 0.05 15.87 -6.35
N ASP A 433 0.03 15.01 -5.31
CA ASP A 433 -0.29 15.39 -3.94
C ASP A 433 0.61 14.56 -2.99
N TYR A 434 1.38 15.23 -2.13
CA TYR A 434 2.29 14.62 -1.15
C TYR A 434 1.74 14.69 0.27
#